data_721480544b4eb7ba5bbe24a9d5c2ce60
#
_entry.id   721480544b4eb7ba5bbe24a9d5c2ce60
#
_cell.length_a   1.000
_cell.length_b   1.000
_cell.length_c   1.000
_cell.angle_alpha   90.00
_cell.angle_beta   90.00
_cell.angle_gamma   90.00
#
_symmetry.space_group_name_H-M   'P 1'
#
loop_
_entity.id
_entity.type
_entity.pdbx_description
1 polymer ?
#
loop_
_entity_poly.entity_id
_entity_poly.type
_entity_poly.pdbx_seq_one_letter_code
_entity_poly.pdbx_strand_id
1 'polypeptide(L)'
;MRKLSEVARNVDIPLSGVGGVGSYRDVVEYIMLGATTVQLCTAVMWNGYGQITKILKDLDAWMDQKGYKSFDEIRGIALKDITTVEKLAEMPPLFAEIDADKCTGCGLCKRSCFYRAIEK
;
A
#
# COMPACT_ATOMS: atom_id res chain seq x y z
N MET A 1 4.72 2.61 4.09
CA MET A 1 4.35 1.19 4.22
C MET A 1 5.55 0.25 4.22
N ARG A 2 6.45 0.27 3.22
CA ARG A 2 7.62 -0.64 3.17
C ARG A 2 8.45 -0.65 4.46
N LYS A 3 8.82 0.52 5.00
CA LYS A 3 9.60 0.58 6.25
C LYS A 3 8.86 0.00 7.46
N LEU A 4 7.55 0.19 7.52
CA LEU A 4 6.75 -0.43 8.57
C LEU A 4 6.83 -1.96 8.50
N SER A 5 6.68 -2.57 7.31
CA SER A 5 6.75 -4.01 7.15
C SER A 5 8.13 -4.60 7.48
N GLU A 6 9.20 -3.86 7.17
CA GLU A 6 10.57 -4.24 7.55
C GLU A 6 10.74 -4.23 9.08
N VAL A 7 10.24 -3.18 9.76
CA VAL A 7 10.29 -3.07 11.22
C VAL A 7 9.42 -4.13 11.89
N ALA A 8 8.17 -4.29 11.44
CA ALA A 8 7.21 -5.23 12.01
C ALA A 8 7.68 -6.68 12.02
N ARG A 9 8.60 -7.05 11.14
CA ARG A 9 9.21 -8.39 11.10
C ARG A 9 10.33 -8.59 12.11
N ASN A 10 10.86 -7.50 12.66
CA ASN A 10 12.09 -7.54 13.47
C ASN A 10 11.89 -7.09 14.92
N VAL A 11 10.69 -6.58 15.26
CA VAL A 11 10.40 -6.10 16.62
C VAL A 11 9.04 -6.61 17.07
N ASP A 12 8.94 -6.89 18.37
CA ASP A 12 7.70 -7.36 19.02
C ASP A 12 7.14 -6.26 19.94
N ILE A 13 7.00 -5.06 19.38
CA ILE A 13 6.40 -3.91 20.07
C ILE A 13 5.27 -3.32 19.25
N PRO A 14 4.29 -2.63 19.85
CA PRO A 14 3.24 -1.94 19.12
C PRO A 14 3.82 -0.89 18.17
N LEU A 15 3.38 -0.92 16.91
CA LEU A 15 3.84 0.00 15.87
C LEU A 15 2.74 0.96 15.47
N SER A 16 3.11 2.21 15.20
CA SER A 16 2.20 3.22 14.67
C SER A 16 2.54 3.55 13.22
N GLY A 17 1.58 3.34 12.33
CA GLY A 17 1.70 3.71 10.92
C GLY A 17 1.35 5.17 10.69
N VAL A 18 2.21 5.91 9.96
CA VAL A 18 1.99 7.33 9.64
C VAL A 18 2.42 7.65 8.22
N GLY A 19 1.67 8.54 7.57
CA GLY A 19 1.98 9.07 6.24
C GLY A 19 1.11 8.47 5.13
N GLY A 20 0.57 9.35 4.27
CA GLY A 20 -0.24 8.98 3.12
C GLY A 20 -1.63 8.40 3.42
N VAL A 21 -2.09 8.47 4.67
CA VAL A 21 -3.42 7.94 5.07
C VAL A 21 -4.51 8.93 4.68
N GLY A 22 -5.31 8.57 3.69
CA GLY A 22 -6.44 9.38 3.19
C GLY A 22 -7.77 8.63 3.15
N SER A 23 -7.76 7.31 3.29
CA SER A 23 -8.96 6.47 3.21
C SER A 23 -8.88 5.28 4.17
N TYR A 24 -10.01 4.56 4.33
CA TYR A 24 -10.04 3.32 5.10
C TYR A 24 -9.11 2.24 4.52
N ARG A 25 -8.89 2.24 3.21
CA ARG A 25 -7.99 1.26 2.55
C ARG A 25 -6.56 1.40 3.04
N ASP A 26 -6.09 2.64 3.16
CA ASP A 26 -4.74 2.92 3.67
C ASP A 26 -4.61 2.45 5.13
N VAL A 27 -5.67 2.62 5.95
CA VAL A 27 -5.71 2.11 7.32
C VAL A 27 -5.60 0.59 7.35
N VAL A 28 -6.40 -0.11 6.53
CA VAL A 28 -6.36 -1.57 6.41
C VAL A 28 -4.97 -2.05 5.99
N GLU A 29 -4.37 -1.42 4.98
CA GLU A 29 -3.03 -1.77 4.51
C GLU A 29 -1.97 -1.61 5.61
N TYR A 30 -2.02 -0.53 6.39
CA TYR A 30 -1.11 -0.34 7.52
C TYR A 30 -1.27 -1.44 8.59
N ILE A 31 -2.51 -1.81 8.92
CA ILE A 31 -2.80 -2.87 9.91
C ILE A 31 -2.32 -4.22 9.38
N MET A 32 -2.61 -4.55 8.12
CA MET A 32 -2.14 -5.80 7.48
C MET A 32 -0.61 -5.89 7.43
N LEU A 33 0.08 -4.76 7.43
CA LEU A 33 1.54 -4.66 7.50
C LEU A 33 2.10 -4.60 8.94
N GLY A 34 1.26 -4.84 9.95
CA GLY A 34 1.68 -4.98 11.34
C GLY A 34 1.52 -3.73 12.20
N ALA A 35 0.90 -2.64 11.70
CA ALA A 35 0.60 -1.49 12.55
C ALA A 35 -0.47 -1.84 13.60
N THR A 36 -0.27 -1.35 14.82
CA THR A 36 -1.26 -1.40 15.90
C THR A 36 -2.17 -0.18 15.87
N THR A 37 -1.61 0.96 15.52
CA THR A 37 -2.34 2.22 15.36
C THR A 37 -1.97 2.89 14.04
N VAL A 38 -2.87 3.75 13.53
CA VAL A 38 -2.64 4.50 12.30
C VAL A 38 -2.92 5.99 12.57
N GLN A 39 -2.01 6.85 12.13
CA GLN A 39 -2.10 8.29 12.34
C GLN A 39 -2.47 9.01 11.04
N LEU A 40 -3.36 9.99 11.19
CA LEU A 40 -3.74 10.90 10.12
C LEU A 40 -3.21 12.32 10.41
N CYS A 41 -2.75 13.00 9.37
CA CYS A 41 -2.33 14.39 9.45
C CYS A 41 -2.89 15.18 8.25
N THR A 42 -2.23 15.14 7.11
CA THR A 42 -2.51 15.96 5.93
C THR A 42 -3.94 15.78 5.41
N ALA A 43 -4.48 14.57 5.46
CA ALA A 43 -5.85 14.30 5.02
C ALA A 43 -6.89 15.09 5.85
N VAL A 44 -6.66 15.24 7.16
CA VAL A 44 -7.50 16.05 8.05
C VAL A 44 -7.29 17.53 7.79
N MET A 45 -6.07 17.97 7.52
CA MET A 45 -5.80 19.37 7.18
C MET A 45 -6.52 19.81 5.90
N TRP A 46 -6.63 18.95 4.90
CA TRP A 46 -7.27 19.26 3.62
C TRP A 46 -8.78 19.09 3.65
N ASN A 47 -9.28 18.06 4.32
CA ASN A 47 -10.68 17.65 4.25
C ASN A 47 -11.46 17.92 5.56
N GLY A 48 -10.79 18.47 6.59
CA GLY A 48 -11.37 18.71 7.91
C GLY A 48 -11.56 17.42 8.74
N TYR A 49 -12.05 17.59 9.97
CA TYR A 49 -12.24 16.48 10.91
C TYR A 49 -13.27 15.45 10.46
N GLY A 50 -14.22 15.82 9.59
CA GLY A 50 -15.18 14.90 8.99
C GLY A 50 -14.53 13.73 8.25
N GLN A 51 -13.28 13.88 7.80
CA GLN A 51 -12.50 12.81 7.18
C GLN A 51 -12.30 11.61 8.11
N ILE A 52 -12.10 11.86 9.41
CA ILE A 52 -11.93 10.80 10.41
C ILE A 52 -13.21 9.98 10.51
N THR A 53 -14.36 10.67 10.68
CA THR A 53 -15.67 10.01 10.76
C THR A 53 -15.98 9.18 9.51
N LYS A 54 -15.66 9.72 8.34
CA LYS A 54 -15.83 9.01 7.08
C LYS A 54 -14.97 7.73 7.01
N ILE A 55 -13.69 7.84 7.35
CA ILE A 55 -12.77 6.70 7.35
C ILE A 55 -13.26 5.61 8.30
N LEU A 56 -13.70 5.96 9.51
CA LEU A 56 -14.21 5.00 10.50
C LEU A 56 -15.46 4.29 9.99
N LYS A 57 -16.41 5.03 9.43
CA LYS A 57 -17.64 4.46 8.86
C LYS A 57 -17.35 3.49 7.71
N ASP A 58 -16.47 3.89 6.79
CA ASP A 58 -16.10 3.06 5.64
C ASP A 58 -15.32 1.81 6.08
N LEU A 59 -14.54 1.93 7.15
CA LEU A 59 -13.77 0.84 7.75
C LEU A 59 -14.69 -0.19 8.42
N ASP A 60 -15.68 0.25 9.21
CA ASP A 60 -16.70 -0.61 9.83
C ASP A 60 -17.45 -1.39 8.74
N ALA A 61 -17.92 -0.69 7.71
CA ALA A 61 -18.62 -1.34 6.59
C ALA A 61 -17.76 -2.38 5.86
N TRP A 62 -16.46 -2.09 5.69
CA TRP A 62 -15.53 -3.03 5.08
C TRP A 62 -15.29 -4.25 5.97
N MET A 63 -15.16 -4.07 7.29
CA MET A 63 -14.99 -5.17 8.23
C MET A 63 -16.21 -6.08 8.24
N ASP A 64 -17.42 -5.50 8.29
CA ASP A 64 -18.67 -6.24 8.21
C ASP A 64 -18.77 -7.05 6.91
N GLN A 65 -18.46 -6.43 5.76
CA GLN A 65 -18.47 -7.09 4.46
C GLN A 65 -17.51 -8.28 4.39
N LYS A 66 -16.36 -8.17 5.07
CA LYS A 66 -15.34 -9.23 5.10
C LYS A 66 -15.55 -10.24 6.22
N GLY A 67 -16.44 -9.96 7.16
CA GLY A 67 -16.73 -10.81 8.32
C GLY A 67 -15.68 -10.74 9.43
N TYR A 68 -14.82 -9.74 9.44
CA TYR A 68 -13.85 -9.52 10.51
C TYR A 68 -14.49 -8.85 11.72
N LYS A 69 -14.17 -9.35 12.91
CA LYS A 69 -14.70 -8.83 14.19
C LYS A 69 -13.71 -7.94 14.92
N SER A 70 -12.44 -8.05 14.61
CA SER A 70 -11.39 -7.21 15.21
C SER A 70 -10.22 -6.99 14.25
N PHE A 71 -9.45 -5.93 14.49
CA PHE A 71 -8.21 -5.68 13.75
C PHE A 71 -7.11 -6.70 14.05
N ASP A 72 -7.20 -7.41 15.17
CA ASP A 72 -6.22 -8.46 15.51
C ASP A 72 -6.26 -9.62 14.51
N GLU A 73 -7.42 -9.86 13.90
CA GLU A 73 -7.58 -10.91 12.88
C GLU A 73 -6.84 -10.60 11.58
N ILE A 74 -6.59 -9.32 11.30
CA ILE A 74 -5.94 -8.87 10.05
C ILE A 74 -4.54 -8.29 10.28
N ARG A 75 -4.14 -8.09 11.55
CA ARG A 75 -2.84 -7.47 11.83
C ARG A 75 -1.69 -8.36 11.38
N GLY A 76 -0.85 -7.82 10.51
CA GLY A 76 0.35 -8.50 10.04
C GLY A 76 0.10 -9.64 9.04
N ILE A 77 -1.13 -9.91 8.62
CA ILE A 77 -1.43 -11.06 7.73
C ILE A 77 -0.72 -10.97 6.38
N ALA A 78 -0.43 -9.74 5.89
CA ALA A 78 0.26 -9.53 4.62
C ALA A 78 1.79 -9.67 4.74
N LEU A 79 2.35 -9.71 5.95
CA LEU A 79 3.81 -9.74 6.14
C LEU A 79 4.47 -10.97 5.50
N LYS A 80 3.77 -12.11 5.50
CA LYS A 80 4.25 -13.38 4.91
C LYS A 80 4.41 -13.30 3.40
N ASP A 81 3.61 -12.45 2.74
CA ASP A 81 3.54 -12.35 1.28
C ASP A 81 4.46 -11.25 0.73
N ILE A 82 5.09 -10.48 1.62
CA ILE A 82 6.02 -9.42 1.24
C ILE A 82 7.43 -9.98 1.08
N THR A 83 7.96 -9.82 -0.11
CA THR A 83 9.32 -10.22 -0.46
C THR A 83 10.35 -9.24 0.12
N THR A 84 11.51 -9.75 0.54
CA THR A 84 12.64 -8.93 0.99
C THR A 84 13.40 -8.34 -0.21
N VAL A 85 14.20 -7.28 0.05
CA VAL A 85 15.01 -6.63 -1.00
C VAL A 85 16.03 -7.60 -1.58
N GLU A 86 16.63 -8.43 -0.73
CA GLU A 86 17.60 -9.43 -1.11
C GLU A 86 16.99 -10.43 -2.10
N LYS A 87 15.80 -10.96 -1.78
CA LYS A 87 15.07 -11.87 -2.69
C LYS A 87 14.64 -11.18 -3.98
N LEU A 88 14.28 -9.89 -3.93
CA LEU A 88 13.97 -9.13 -5.14
C LEU A 88 15.19 -8.96 -6.03
N ALA A 89 16.38 -8.79 -5.45
CA ALA A 89 17.63 -8.68 -6.21
C ALA A 89 18.05 -10.00 -6.89
N GLU A 90 17.62 -11.13 -6.35
CA GLU A 90 17.84 -12.47 -6.92
C GLU A 90 16.84 -12.81 -8.04
N MET A 91 15.71 -12.09 -8.12
CA MET A 91 14.70 -12.33 -9.15
C MET A 91 15.20 -11.83 -10.51
N PRO A 92 14.86 -12.52 -11.61
CA PRO A 92 15.15 -12.02 -12.93
C PRO A 92 14.48 -10.65 -13.13
N PRO A 93 15.16 -9.71 -13.83
CA PRO A 93 14.59 -8.39 -14.07
C PRO A 93 13.28 -8.51 -14.85
N LEU A 94 12.24 -7.82 -14.37
CA LEU A 94 10.97 -7.72 -15.08
C LEU A 94 11.03 -6.55 -16.05
N PHE A 95 10.72 -6.82 -17.30
CA PHE A 95 10.63 -5.81 -18.35
C PHE A 95 9.16 -5.57 -18.72
N ALA A 96 8.84 -4.33 -19.06
CA ALA A 96 7.55 -4.04 -19.67
C ALA A 96 7.57 -4.53 -21.12
N GLU A 97 6.73 -5.50 -21.44
CA GLU A 97 6.54 -5.98 -22.80
C GLU A 97 5.42 -5.20 -23.49
N ILE A 98 5.71 -4.70 -24.69
CA ILE A 98 4.74 -3.97 -25.51
C ILE A 98 4.15 -4.93 -26.52
N ASP A 99 2.87 -5.20 -26.40
CA ASP A 99 2.11 -5.99 -27.37
C ASP A 99 2.09 -5.25 -28.73
N ALA A 100 2.85 -5.78 -29.68
CA ALA A 100 3.04 -5.16 -30.99
C ALA A 100 1.73 -5.05 -31.78
N ASP A 101 0.79 -6.00 -31.60
CA ASP A 101 -0.49 -6.04 -32.31
C ASP A 101 -1.47 -4.99 -31.79
N LYS A 102 -1.32 -4.59 -30.52
CA LYS A 102 -2.15 -3.55 -29.87
C LYS A 102 -1.47 -2.18 -29.87
N CYS A 103 -0.19 -2.12 -30.19
CA CYS A 103 0.60 -0.89 -30.13
C CYS A 103 0.30 0.02 -31.32
N THR A 104 -0.29 1.17 -31.10
CA THR A 104 -0.55 2.19 -32.12
C THR A 104 0.68 3.01 -32.52
N GLY A 105 1.83 2.80 -31.90
CA GLY A 105 3.07 3.55 -32.17
C GLY A 105 3.04 5.01 -31.73
N CYS A 106 2.10 5.43 -30.88
CA CYS A 106 1.90 6.85 -30.49
C CYS A 106 3.08 7.45 -29.69
N GLY A 107 4.00 6.63 -29.16
CA GLY A 107 5.19 7.06 -28.42
C GLY A 107 4.94 7.66 -27.03
N LEU A 108 3.71 7.58 -26.52
CA LEU A 108 3.37 8.10 -25.17
C LEU A 108 4.20 7.42 -24.08
N CYS A 109 4.34 6.09 -24.13
CA CYS A 109 5.14 5.33 -23.17
C CYS A 109 6.60 5.80 -23.13
N LYS A 110 7.22 6.03 -24.30
CA LYS A 110 8.59 6.55 -24.41
C LYS A 110 8.72 7.95 -23.82
N ARG A 111 7.76 8.85 -24.11
CA ARG A 111 7.77 10.24 -23.59
C ARG A 111 7.53 10.32 -22.09
N SER A 112 6.70 9.39 -21.55
CA SER A 112 6.35 9.35 -20.12
C SER A 112 7.38 8.60 -19.27
N CYS A 113 8.29 7.85 -19.88
CA CYS A 113 9.28 7.09 -19.13
C CYS A 113 10.40 8.02 -18.59
N PHE A 114 10.38 8.26 -17.29
CA PHE A 114 11.39 9.06 -16.61
C PHE A 114 12.81 8.50 -16.79
N TYR A 115 12.94 7.19 -16.81
CA TYR A 115 14.22 6.49 -16.96
C TYR A 115 14.68 6.31 -18.40
N ARG A 116 13.90 6.75 -19.39
CA ARG A 116 14.17 6.56 -20.82
C ARG A 116 14.47 5.10 -21.21
N ALA A 117 13.86 4.16 -20.49
CA ALA A 117 14.08 2.72 -20.64
C ALA A 117 13.29 2.08 -21.80
N ILE A 118 12.54 2.88 -22.57
CA ILE A 118 11.74 2.41 -23.69
C ILE A 118 12.32 2.98 -24.98
N GLU A 119 12.85 2.11 -25.81
CA GLU A 119 13.32 2.42 -27.16
C GLU A 119 12.27 1.98 -28.19
N LYS A 120 12.34 2.61 -29.39
CA LYS A 120 11.41 2.30 -30.48
C LYS A 120 12.15 1.46 -31.50
#